data_3bd92098b4efabcdd0893d9cbc74061d
#
_entry.id   3bd92098b4efabcdd0893d9cbc74061d
#
_cell.length_a   1.000
_cell.length_b   1.000
_cell.length_c   1.000
_cell.angle_alpha   90.00
_cell.angle_beta   90.00
_cell.angle_gamma   90.00
#
_symmetry.space_group_name_H-M   'P 1'
#
loop_
_entity.id
_entity.type
_entity.pdbx_description
1 polymer ?
#
loop_
_entity_poly.entity_id
_entity_poly.type
_entity_poly.pdbx_seq_one_letter_code
_entity_poly.pdbx_strand_id
1 'polypeptide(L)'
;LTAALDRALHEGEAGLTGPVSRGDAGTVAAHLEALSTLRDSQGRGLDDVVASYRQLAAATTERCEATGRLTAEQALHLRATLRS
;
A
#
# COMPACT_ATOMS: atom_id res chain seq x y z
N LEU A 1 -10.37 6.24 14.31
CA LEU A 1 -9.10 5.55 14.09
C LEU A 1 -8.25 5.60 15.35
N THR A 2 -7.52 4.54 15.61
CA THR A 2 -6.60 4.50 16.74
C THR A 2 -5.36 5.35 16.43
N ALA A 3 -4.67 5.81 17.47
CA ALA A 3 -3.42 6.55 17.30
C ALA A 3 -2.37 5.70 16.55
N ALA A 4 -2.38 4.39 16.78
CA ALA A 4 -1.46 3.49 16.08
C ALA A 4 -1.76 3.43 14.58
N LEU A 5 -3.03 3.42 14.21
CA LEU A 5 -3.43 3.40 12.79
C LEU A 5 -3.17 4.76 12.14
N ASP A 6 -3.44 5.86 12.85
CA ASP A 6 -3.10 7.20 12.38
C ASP A 6 -1.60 7.34 12.12
N ARG A 7 -0.79 6.79 13.03
CA ARG A 7 0.66 6.80 12.85
C ARG A 7 1.06 5.95 11.65
N ALA A 8 0.46 4.77 11.49
CA ALA A 8 0.73 3.89 10.36
C ALA A 8 0.37 4.57 9.04
N LEU A 9 -0.75 5.30 9.00
CA LEU A 9 -1.15 6.05 7.82
C LEU A 9 -0.26 7.25 7.57
N HIS A 10 0.19 7.93 8.63
CA HIS A 10 1.09 9.08 8.55
C HIS A 10 2.51 8.66 8.15
N GLU A 11 3.02 7.61 8.79
CA GLU A 11 4.29 7.00 8.43
C GLU A 11 4.17 6.21 7.15
N GLY A 12 2.95 5.86 6.76
CA GLY A 12 2.63 5.11 5.56
C GLY A 12 3.05 5.82 4.29
N GLU A 13 3.04 7.16 4.26
CA GLU A 13 3.58 7.88 3.12
C GLU A 13 5.06 7.57 2.95
N ALA A 14 5.85 7.64 4.02
CA ALA A 14 7.25 7.28 3.99
C ALA A 14 7.43 5.76 3.89
N GLY A 15 6.57 4.99 4.59
CA GLY A 15 6.60 3.53 4.57
C GLY A 15 6.20 2.94 3.22
N LEU A 16 5.21 3.55 2.54
CA LEU A 16 4.78 3.14 1.21
C LEU A 16 5.81 3.47 0.14
N THR A 17 6.45 4.62 0.27
CA THR A 17 7.46 5.05 -0.69
C THR A 17 8.63 4.07 -0.73
N GLY A 18 9.04 3.53 0.44
CA GLY A 18 10.12 2.56 0.53
C GLY A 18 9.85 1.28 -0.25
N PRO A 19 8.82 0.48 0.14
CA PRO A 19 8.55 -0.79 -0.56
C PRO A 19 8.19 -0.60 -2.03
N VAL A 20 7.36 0.38 -2.35
CA VAL A 20 6.94 0.63 -3.73
C VAL A 20 8.13 1.08 -4.58
N SER A 21 8.94 2.01 -4.08
CA SER A 21 10.09 2.52 -4.85
C SER A 21 11.15 1.45 -5.09
N ARG A 22 11.19 0.40 -4.28
CA ARG A 22 12.08 -0.75 -4.47
C ARG A 22 11.46 -1.88 -5.29
N GLY A 23 10.19 -1.74 -5.68
CA GLY A 23 9.49 -2.80 -6.38
C GLY A 23 9.18 -4.00 -5.49
N ASP A 24 9.07 -3.79 -4.18
CA ASP A 24 8.88 -4.86 -3.19
C ASP A 24 7.40 -5.24 -3.09
N ALA A 25 6.93 -5.98 -4.08
CA ALA A 25 5.54 -6.43 -4.14
C ALA A 25 5.17 -7.37 -2.98
N GLY A 26 6.13 -8.13 -2.47
CA GLY A 26 5.90 -9.02 -1.34
C GLY A 26 5.52 -8.27 -0.07
N THR A 27 6.23 -7.17 0.22
CA THR A 27 5.92 -6.32 1.36
C THR A 27 4.56 -5.63 1.19
N VAL A 28 4.26 -5.15 -0.02
CA VAL A 28 2.96 -4.54 -0.31
C VAL A 28 1.83 -5.55 -0.10
N ALA A 29 2.00 -6.78 -0.58
CA ALA A 29 1.01 -7.85 -0.39
C ALA A 29 0.81 -8.16 1.09
N ALA A 30 1.89 -8.21 1.88
CA ALA A 30 1.82 -8.45 3.32
C ALA A 30 1.07 -7.32 4.04
N HIS A 31 1.30 -6.07 3.64
CA HIS A 31 0.57 -4.93 4.20
C HIS A 31 -0.93 -5.02 3.91
N LEU A 32 -1.29 -5.37 2.67
CA LEU A 32 -2.69 -5.54 2.29
C LEU A 32 -3.37 -6.65 3.09
N GLU A 33 -2.68 -7.77 3.27
CA GLU A 33 -3.20 -8.88 4.05
C GLU A 33 -3.40 -8.46 5.51
N ALA A 34 -2.43 -7.79 6.11
CA ALA A 34 -2.53 -7.31 7.48
C ALA A 34 -3.69 -6.33 7.63
N LEU A 35 -3.85 -5.38 6.70
CA LEU A 35 -4.94 -4.42 6.75
C LEU A 35 -6.30 -5.11 6.60
N SER A 36 -6.39 -6.15 5.78
CA SER A 36 -7.65 -6.86 5.55
C SER A 36 -8.14 -7.63 6.76
N THR A 37 -7.25 -7.93 7.72
CA THR A 37 -7.63 -8.64 8.95
C THR A 37 -7.99 -7.70 10.09
N LEU A 38 -7.71 -6.40 9.96
CA LEU A 38 -8.01 -5.42 11.00
C LEU A 38 -9.52 -5.19 11.13
N ARG A 39 -9.93 -4.87 12.35
CA ARG A 39 -11.31 -4.52 12.66
C ARG A 39 -11.32 -3.24 13.48
N ASP A 40 -12.36 -2.43 13.32
CA ASP A 40 -12.54 -1.24 14.15
C ASP A 40 -13.02 -1.64 15.56
N SER A 41 -13.26 -0.65 16.41
CA SER A 41 -13.71 -0.88 17.78
C SER A 41 -15.07 -1.58 17.86
N GLN A 42 -15.82 -1.62 16.77
CA GLN A 42 -17.13 -2.27 16.68
C GLN A 42 -17.07 -3.59 15.93
N GLY A 43 -15.86 -4.08 15.64
CA GLY A 43 -15.66 -5.36 14.98
C GLY A 43 -15.85 -5.33 13.46
N ARG A 44 -16.00 -4.14 12.86
CA ARG A 44 -16.18 -4.02 11.40
C ARG A 44 -14.83 -3.97 10.70
N GLY A 45 -14.78 -4.51 9.48
CA GLY A 45 -13.59 -4.43 8.65
C GLY A 45 -13.28 -3.01 8.22
N LEU A 46 -12.03 -2.80 7.78
CA LEU A 46 -11.53 -1.49 7.36
C LEU A 46 -11.38 -1.45 5.84
N ASP A 47 -12.44 -1.82 5.11
CA ASP A 47 -12.40 -1.89 3.65
C ASP A 47 -12.08 -0.55 3.00
N ASP A 48 -12.54 0.54 3.62
CA ASP A 48 -12.25 1.90 3.17
C ASP A 48 -10.76 2.23 3.29
N VAL A 49 -10.12 1.78 4.37
CA VAL A 49 -8.68 1.97 4.57
C VAL A 49 -7.89 1.15 3.56
N VAL A 50 -8.33 -0.09 3.31
CA VAL A 50 -7.69 -0.96 2.31
C VAL A 50 -7.79 -0.32 0.93
N ALA A 51 -8.95 0.22 0.57
CA ALA A 51 -9.14 0.90 -0.71
C ALA A 51 -8.22 2.12 -0.85
N SER A 52 -8.10 2.91 0.22
CA SER A 52 -7.22 4.08 0.23
C SER A 52 -5.75 3.67 0.08
N TYR A 53 -5.33 2.61 0.76
CA TYR A 53 -3.99 2.07 0.64
C TYR A 53 -3.69 1.66 -0.82
N ARG A 54 -4.63 0.95 -1.44
CA ARG A 54 -4.46 0.51 -2.84
C ARG A 54 -4.31 1.69 -3.78
N GLN A 55 -5.13 2.73 -3.61
CA GLN A 55 -5.07 3.92 -4.45
C GLN A 55 -3.74 4.66 -4.28
N LEU A 56 -3.29 4.84 -3.04
CA LEU A 56 -2.04 5.52 -2.77
C LEU A 56 -0.85 4.74 -3.33
N ALA A 57 -0.85 3.43 -3.14
CA ALA A 57 0.22 2.57 -3.66
C ALA A 57 0.23 2.57 -5.18
N ALA A 58 -0.93 2.57 -5.82
CA ALA A 58 -1.03 2.63 -7.28
C ALA A 58 -0.49 3.97 -7.82
N ALA A 59 -0.86 5.07 -7.18
CA ALA A 59 -0.37 6.40 -7.58
C ALA A 59 1.15 6.50 -7.40
N THR A 60 1.67 5.96 -6.30
CA THR A 60 3.11 5.94 -6.02
C THR A 60 3.85 5.08 -7.05
N THR A 61 3.29 3.93 -7.43
CA THR A 61 3.84 3.06 -8.46
C THR A 61 3.96 3.81 -9.78
N GLU A 62 2.90 4.52 -10.17
CA GLU A 62 2.86 5.30 -11.41
C GLU A 62 3.94 6.38 -11.40
N ARG A 63 4.06 7.09 -10.31
CA ARG A 63 5.06 8.14 -10.16
C ARG A 63 6.48 7.58 -10.21
N CYS A 64 6.72 6.46 -9.54
CA CYS A 64 8.04 5.83 -9.52
C CYS A 64 8.41 5.28 -10.89
N GLU A 65 7.46 4.76 -11.65
CA GLU A 65 7.71 4.33 -13.03
C GLU A 65 8.03 5.53 -13.90
N ALA A 66 7.26 6.60 -13.80
CA ALA A 66 7.46 7.82 -14.60
C ALA A 66 8.81 8.48 -14.33
N THR A 67 9.31 8.40 -13.10
CA THR A 67 10.59 9.01 -12.72
C THR A 67 11.78 8.06 -12.85
N GLY A 68 11.57 6.85 -13.34
CA GLY A 68 12.64 5.88 -13.58
C GLY A 68 13.10 5.12 -12.34
N ARG A 69 12.41 5.26 -11.21
CA ARG A 69 12.74 4.50 -10.00
C ARG A 69 12.29 3.05 -10.09
N LEU A 70 11.29 2.77 -10.92
CA LEU A 70 10.83 1.41 -11.20
C LEU A 70 10.93 1.14 -12.68
N THR A 71 11.28 -0.11 -13.02
CA THR A 71 11.17 -0.59 -14.39
C THR A 71 9.69 -0.83 -14.70
N ALA A 72 9.35 -0.92 -15.98
CA ALA A 72 7.99 -1.26 -16.41
C ALA A 72 7.56 -2.62 -15.86
N GLU A 73 8.49 -3.57 -15.78
CA GLU A 73 8.22 -4.90 -15.24
C GLU A 73 7.89 -4.86 -13.75
N GLN A 74 8.67 -4.10 -12.96
CA GLN A 74 8.41 -3.93 -11.53
C GLN A 74 7.06 -3.25 -11.29
N ALA A 75 6.75 -2.21 -12.07
CA ALA A 75 5.48 -1.51 -11.97
C ALA A 75 4.30 -2.43 -12.32
N LEU A 76 4.45 -3.26 -13.34
CA LEU A 76 3.43 -4.22 -13.73
C LEU A 76 3.16 -5.22 -12.60
N HIS A 77 4.22 -5.72 -11.97
CA HIS A 77 4.10 -6.66 -10.85
C HIS A 77 3.38 -6.03 -9.65
N LEU A 78 3.74 -4.79 -9.31
CA LEU A 78 3.07 -4.05 -8.23
C LEU A 78 1.59 -3.84 -8.54
N ARG A 79 1.26 -3.46 -9.77
CA ARG A 79 -0.13 -3.28 -10.18
C ARG A 79 -0.93 -4.57 -10.08
N ALA A 80 -0.32 -5.70 -10.47
CA ALA A 80 -0.96 -7.00 -10.33
C ALA A 80 -1.23 -7.34 -8.87
N THR A 81 -0.25 -7.09 -7.99
CA THR A 81 -0.39 -7.28 -6.54
C THR A 81 -1.53 -6.44 -5.97
N LEU A 82 -1.65 -5.19 -6.42
CA LEU A 82 -2.68 -4.28 -5.92
C LEU A 82 -4.09 -4.64 -6.41
N ARG A 83 -4.21 -5.43 -7.47
CA ARG A 83 -5.51 -5.89 -7.99
C ARG A 83 -5.96 -7.22 -7.38
N SER A 84 -5.08 -7.91 -6.75
CA SER A 84 -5.38 -9.24 -6.19
C SER A 84 -6.16 -9.19 -4.87
#